data_90d29b7d4e373ae30a642f1bd5885374
#
_entry.id   90d29b7d4e373ae30a642f1bd5885374
#
_cell.length_a   1.000
_cell.length_b   1.000
_cell.length_c   1.000
_cell.angle_alpha   90.00
_cell.angle_beta   90.00
_cell.angle_gamma   90.00
#
_symmetry.space_group_name_H-M   'P 1'
#
loop_
_entity.id
_entity.type
_entity.pdbx_description
1 polymer ?
#
loop_
_entity_poly.entity_id
_entity_poly.type
_entity_poly.pdbx_seq_one_letter_code
_entity_poly.pdbx_strand_id
1 'polypeptide(L)'
;MDPNVHTQPIVYPVRDGRPMGETDEHRDEMMSYAIDVLRAFFAADPMVYVSGNNFIYYTEGVPGDCVSPDAYVVRGVPNRLRDVYKVWEEGSKVPVFALEVTSKSTRSEDLGGKKSKYQDDLKVREYFLFDLRGDWLPERLRGYRLAGDLYLPIAANAAGRLPSEELALELGVQGRHLRFYRPGAAEPLPTDAERAATAEAEVARLRAEIERLRGGK
;
A
#
# COMPACT_ATOMS: atom_id res chain seq x y z
N MET A 1 -11.37 -15.14 -46.86
CA MET A 1 -10.92 -14.98 -45.50
C MET A 1 -9.67 -15.79 -45.33
N ASP A 2 -8.53 -15.12 -45.14
CA ASP A 2 -7.21 -15.76 -45.02
C ASP A 2 -7.10 -16.46 -43.66
N PRO A 3 -6.90 -17.79 -43.57
CA PRO A 3 -6.89 -18.51 -42.31
C PRO A 3 -5.59 -18.35 -41.48
N ASN A 4 -4.67 -17.48 -41.91
CA ASN A 4 -3.34 -17.34 -41.29
C ASN A 4 -3.09 -15.96 -40.66
N VAL A 5 -4.08 -15.31 -40.05
CA VAL A 5 -3.79 -14.18 -39.18
C VAL A 5 -3.29 -14.73 -37.85
N HIS A 6 -1.97 -14.95 -37.76
CA HIS A 6 -1.28 -15.17 -36.48
C HIS A 6 -1.37 -13.88 -35.68
N THR A 7 -2.40 -13.71 -34.87
CA THR A 7 -2.43 -12.69 -33.83
C THR A 7 -1.31 -13.01 -32.86
N GLN A 8 -0.27 -12.20 -32.86
CA GLN A 8 0.80 -12.33 -31.86
C GLN A 8 0.19 -12.17 -30.47
N PRO A 9 0.60 -12.97 -29.49
CA PRO A 9 0.09 -12.86 -28.13
C PRO A 9 0.38 -11.45 -27.59
N ILE A 10 -0.63 -10.85 -26.97
CA ILE A 10 -0.47 -9.53 -26.33
C ILE A 10 0.47 -9.69 -25.14
N VAL A 11 1.56 -8.92 -25.14
CA VAL A 11 2.54 -8.90 -24.08
C VAL A 11 2.18 -7.81 -23.06
N TYR A 12 2.07 -8.19 -21.78
CA TYR A 12 1.90 -7.29 -20.66
C TYR A 12 3.25 -7.11 -19.97
N PRO A 13 3.95 -5.98 -20.14
CA PRO A 13 5.26 -5.76 -19.54
C PRO A 13 5.25 -5.88 -18.02
N VAL A 14 6.30 -6.47 -17.47
CA VAL A 14 6.55 -6.52 -16.01
C VAL A 14 7.26 -5.24 -15.54
N ARG A 15 7.86 -4.50 -16.48
CA ARG A 15 8.57 -3.24 -16.25
C ARG A 15 8.29 -2.28 -17.40
N ASP A 16 8.20 -1.00 -17.09
CA ASP A 16 8.00 0.06 -18.09
C ASP A 16 9.28 0.47 -18.85
N GLY A 17 10.42 -0.13 -18.48
CA GLY A 17 11.72 0.20 -19.06
C GLY A 17 12.31 1.53 -18.61
N ARG A 18 11.62 2.27 -17.73
CA ARG A 18 12.15 3.50 -17.15
C ARG A 18 13.04 3.18 -15.95
N PRO A 19 14.16 3.92 -15.76
CA PRO A 19 14.92 3.81 -14.53
C PRO A 19 14.02 4.23 -13.37
N MET A 20 13.92 3.42 -12.34
CA MET A 20 13.25 3.82 -11.10
C MET A 20 14.13 4.88 -10.42
N GLY A 21 13.72 6.14 -10.51
CA GLY A 21 14.39 7.27 -9.86
C GLY A 21 14.04 7.41 -8.38
N GLU A 22 13.78 6.29 -7.71
CA GLU A 22 13.44 6.28 -6.30
C GLU A 22 14.67 6.58 -5.44
N THR A 23 14.53 7.49 -4.48
CA THR A 23 15.53 7.65 -3.44
C THR A 23 15.45 6.47 -2.46
N ASP A 24 16.56 6.18 -1.77
CA ASP A 24 16.58 5.14 -0.73
C ASP A 24 15.49 5.39 0.33
N GLU A 25 15.30 6.65 0.73
CA GLU A 25 14.24 7.05 1.66
C GLU A 25 12.83 6.69 1.14
N HIS A 26 12.57 6.92 -0.15
CA HIS A 26 11.29 6.60 -0.77
C HIS A 26 11.04 5.09 -0.74
N ARG A 27 12.03 4.31 -1.17
CA ARG A 27 11.94 2.85 -1.19
C ARG A 27 11.73 2.27 0.21
N ASP A 28 12.50 2.73 1.20
CA ASP A 28 12.46 2.20 2.55
C ASP A 28 11.14 2.53 3.26
N GLU A 29 10.63 3.75 3.12
CA GLU A 29 9.35 4.15 3.70
C GLU A 29 8.17 3.45 3.04
N MET A 30 8.27 3.20 1.74
CA MET A 30 7.18 2.70 0.92
C MET A 30 7.08 1.21 0.88
N MET A 31 8.17 0.59 0.44
CA MET A 31 8.18 -0.85 0.18
C MET A 31 8.31 -1.64 1.48
N SER A 32 9.15 -1.16 2.40
CA SER A 32 9.37 -1.88 3.64
C SER A 32 8.29 -1.59 4.68
N TYR A 33 7.88 -0.32 4.84
CA TYR A 33 6.93 0.00 5.91
C TYR A 33 5.48 -0.33 5.53
N ALA A 34 4.92 0.36 4.50
CA ALA A 34 3.49 0.27 4.23
C ALA A 34 3.07 -1.16 3.83
N ILE A 35 3.83 -1.79 2.93
CA ILE A 35 3.52 -3.14 2.44
C ILE A 35 3.69 -4.17 3.56
N ASP A 36 4.81 -4.13 4.31
CA ASP A 36 5.12 -5.14 5.32
C ASP A 36 4.18 -5.04 6.53
N VAL A 37 3.86 -3.83 6.98
CA VAL A 37 2.90 -3.63 8.07
C VAL A 37 1.50 -4.10 7.66
N LEU A 38 1.04 -3.79 6.44
CA LEU A 38 -0.27 -4.26 5.96
C LEU A 38 -0.29 -5.76 5.73
N ARG A 39 0.78 -6.37 5.19
CA ARG A 39 0.91 -7.82 5.07
C ARG A 39 0.82 -8.51 6.43
N ALA A 40 1.54 -7.99 7.42
CA ALA A 40 1.49 -8.52 8.78
C ALA A 40 0.11 -8.35 9.42
N PHE A 41 -0.53 -7.21 9.20
CA PHE A 41 -1.87 -6.95 9.72
C PHE A 41 -2.93 -7.91 9.15
N PHE A 42 -2.85 -8.20 7.84
CA PHE A 42 -3.77 -9.11 7.16
C PHE A 42 -3.29 -10.56 7.10
N ALA A 43 -2.21 -10.94 7.77
CA ALA A 43 -1.62 -12.28 7.67
C ALA A 43 -2.58 -13.42 8.00
N ALA A 44 -3.60 -13.18 8.83
CA ALA A 44 -4.62 -14.17 9.19
C ALA A 44 -5.71 -14.34 8.12
N ASP A 45 -5.81 -13.42 7.16
CA ASP A 45 -6.81 -13.50 6.09
C ASP A 45 -6.15 -13.89 4.76
N PRO A 46 -6.27 -15.16 4.33
CA PRO A 46 -5.63 -15.64 3.11
C PRO A 46 -6.25 -15.05 1.82
N MET A 47 -7.38 -14.35 1.93
CA MET A 47 -8.08 -13.72 0.82
C MET A 47 -7.87 -12.21 0.75
N VAL A 48 -6.86 -11.68 1.43
CA VAL A 48 -6.40 -10.30 1.30
C VAL A 48 -4.99 -10.28 0.71
N TYR A 49 -4.87 -9.69 -0.47
CA TYR A 49 -3.61 -9.52 -1.16
C TYR A 49 -3.07 -8.11 -0.97
N VAL A 50 -1.85 -8.00 -0.46
CA VAL A 50 -1.13 -6.73 -0.26
C VAL A 50 0.12 -6.74 -1.13
N SER A 51 0.28 -5.71 -1.96
CA SER A 51 1.45 -5.55 -2.83
C SER A 51 1.72 -4.06 -3.12
N GLY A 52 2.73 -3.81 -3.92
CA GLY A 52 3.09 -2.49 -4.43
C GLY A 52 4.19 -2.59 -5.48
N ASN A 53 4.41 -1.50 -6.21
CA ASN A 53 5.42 -1.38 -7.27
C ASN A 53 5.34 -2.43 -8.39
N ASN A 54 4.22 -3.11 -8.54
CA ASN A 54 3.94 -3.94 -9.70
C ASN A 54 2.74 -3.39 -10.48
N PHE A 55 2.70 -3.69 -11.76
CA PHE A 55 1.62 -3.20 -12.61
C PHE A 55 0.29 -3.89 -12.30
N ILE A 56 -0.76 -3.07 -12.22
CA ILE A 56 -2.15 -3.47 -12.23
C ILE A 56 -2.70 -3.15 -13.61
N TYR A 57 -2.96 -4.16 -14.42
CA TYR A 57 -3.62 -4.06 -15.71
C TYR A 57 -5.12 -4.21 -15.52
N TYR A 58 -5.90 -3.24 -16.02
CA TYR A 58 -7.33 -3.22 -15.78
C TYR A 58 -8.20 -3.42 -17.03
N THR A 59 -7.63 -3.32 -18.24
CA THR A 59 -8.31 -3.61 -19.51
C THR A 59 -7.60 -4.73 -20.26
N GLU A 60 -8.28 -5.86 -20.46
CA GLU A 60 -7.74 -6.96 -21.26
C GLU A 60 -7.53 -6.50 -22.71
N GLY A 61 -6.38 -6.86 -23.27
CA GLY A 61 -6.03 -6.47 -24.63
C GLY A 61 -5.37 -5.10 -24.78
N VAL A 62 -5.30 -4.30 -23.69
CA VAL A 62 -4.77 -2.92 -23.74
C VAL A 62 -3.63 -2.75 -22.72
N PRO A 63 -2.35 -3.07 -23.08
CA PRO A 63 -1.21 -2.97 -22.16
C PRO A 63 -0.94 -1.55 -21.63
N GLY A 64 -1.46 -0.50 -22.27
CA GLY A 64 -1.37 0.88 -21.80
C GLY A 64 -2.30 1.21 -20.61
N ASP A 65 -3.34 0.41 -20.43
CA ASP A 65 -4.31 0.58 -19.34
C ASP A 65 -3.79 -0.08 -18.06
N CYS A 66 -2.82 0.58 -17.45
CA CYS A 66 -2.20 0.11 -16.20
C CYS A 66 -1.88 1.27 -15.25
N VAL A 67 -1.70 0.91 -14.00
CA VAL A 67 -1.17 1.73 -12.90
C VAL A 67 -0.18 0.91 -12.08
N SER A 68 0.71 1.58 -11.38
CA SER A 68 1.64 0.93 -10.43
C SER A 68 1.64 1.73 -9.14
N PRO A 69 0.71 1.42 -8.21
CA PRO A 69 0.68 2.08 -6.91
C PRO A 69 1.85 1.62 -6.04
N ASP A 70 2.31 2.52 -5.19
CA ASP A 70 3.39 2.21 -4.27
C ASP A 70 2.98 1.16 -3.22
N ALA A 71 1.75 1.23 -2.72
CA ALA A 71 1.15 0.14 -1.97
C ALA A 71 -0.35 0.03 -2.29
N TYR A 72 -0.87 -1.18 -2.30
CA TYR A 72 -2.29 -1.42 -2.50
C TYR A 72 -2.79 -2.70 -1.84
N VAL A 73 -4.10 -2.76 -1.63
CA VAL A 73 -4.78 -3.90 -1.03
C VAL A 73 -5.94 -4.33 -1.92
N VAL A 74 -6.00 -5.62 -2.22
CA VAL A 74 -7.14 -6.26 -2.90
C VAL A 74 -7.78 -7.27 -1.97
N ARG A 75 -9.11 -7.24 -1.86
CA ARG A 75 -9.88 -8.20 -1.06
C ARG A 75 -10.59 -9.23 -1.94
N GLY A 76 -10.72 -10.44 -1.43
CA GLY A 76 -11.40 -11.54 -2.10
C GLY A 76 -10.56 -12.23 -3.17
N VAL A 77 -9.24 -12.12 -3.08
CA VAL A 77 -8.28 -12.84 -3.93
C VAL A 77 -7.22 -13.51 -3.07
N PRO A 78 -6.70 -14.69 -3.48
CA PRO A 78 -5.66 -15.38 -2.71
C PRO A 78 -4.40 -14.53 -2.53
N ASN A 79 -3.83 -14.57 -1.32
CA ASN A 79 -2.54 -13.96 -1.02
C ASN A 79 -1.41 -14.82 -1.60
N ARG A 80 -1.03 -14.55 -2.85
CA ARG A 80 0.08 -15.22 -3.56
C ARG A 80 0.93 -14.18 -4.29
N LEU A 81 2.18 -14.51 -4.58
CA LEU A 81 3.05 -13.64 -5.37
C LEU A 81 2.55 -13.52 -6.81
N ARG A 82 2.64 -12.31 -7.36
CA ARG A 82 2.31 -11.96 -8.73
C ARG A 82 3.34 -10.99 -9.29
N ASP A 83 3.85 -11.26 -10.49
CA ASP A 83 4.72 -10.32 -11.19
C ASP A 83 3.92 -9.08 -11.63
N VAL A 84 2.70 -9.29 -12.10
CA VAL A 84 1.72 -8.26 -12.46
C VAL A 84 0.35 -8.67 -11.94
N TYR A 85 -0.52 -7.71 -11.69
CA TYR A 85 -1.90 -7.95 -11.31
C TYR A 85 -2.81 -7.69 -12.52
N LYS A 86 -3.50 -8.70 -13.02
CA LYS A 86 -4.46 -8.56 -14.12
C LYS A 86 -5.87 -8.74 -13.60
N VAL A 87 -6.63 -7.67 -13.59
CA VAL A 87 -7.98 -7.63 -13.00
C VAL A 87 -8.90 -8.75 -13.52
N TRP A 88 -8.86 -9.03 -14.82
CA TRP A 88 -9.69 -10.06 -15.45
C TRP A 88 -9.29 -11.50 -15.07
N GLU A 89 -8.04 -11.75 -14.72
CA GLU A 89 -7.56 -13.05 -14.22
C GLU A 89 -7.92 -13.30 -12.75
N GLU A 90 -8.30 -12.25 -12.03
CA GLU A 90 -8.59 -12.26 -10.59
C GLU A 90 -10.09 -11.99 -10.30
N GLY A 91 -10.98 -12.46 -11.21
CA GLY A 91 -12.43 -12.33 -11.04
C GLY A 91 -12.93 -10.90 -10.99
N SER A 92 -12.30 -10.01 -11.75
CA SER A 92 -12.61 -8.58 -11.82
C SER A 92 -12.49 -7.87 -10.46
N LYS A 93 -11.65 -8.40 -9.56
CA LYS A 93 -11.34 -7.73 -8.29
C LYS A 93 -10.32 -6.64 -8.53
N VAL A 94 -10.66 -5.43 -8.08
CA VAL A 94 -9.81 -4.24 -8.14
C VAL A 94 -9.30 -3.92 -6.74
N PRO A 95 -8.22 -3.12 -6.60
CA PRO A 95 -7.80 -2.64 -5.29
C PRO A 95 -8.92 -1.89 -4.57
N VAL A 96 -9.07 -2.15 -3.29
CA VAL A 96 -9.96 -1.37 -2.41
C VAL A 96 -9.25 -0.18 -1.79
N PHE A 97 -7.93 -0.24 -1.72
CA PHE A 97 -7.05 0.78 -1.17
C PHE A 97 -5.82 0.93 -2.06
N ALA A 98 -5.41 2.17 -2.34
CA ALA A 98 -4.16 2.52 -3.01
C ALA A 98 -3.49 3.67 -2.28
N LEU A 99 -2.17 3.58 -2.15
CA LEU A 99 -1.30 4.59 -1.56
C LEU A 99 -0.19 4.95 -2.55
N GLU A 100 0.01 6.25 -2.75
CA GLU A 100 1.16 6.79 -3.48
C GLU A 100 2.00 7.64 -2.52
N VAL A 101 3.31 7.43 -2.54
CA VAL A 101 4.22 8.37 -1.91
C VAL A 101 4.65 9.37 -2.96
N THR A 102 4.11 10.52 -2.80
CA THR A 102 4.20 11.60 -3.76
C THR A 102 5.39 12.50 -3.47
N SER A 103 5.86 13.15 -4.50
CA SER A 103 6.93 14.14 -4.44
C SER A 103 6.55 15.38 -5.24
N LYS A 104 7.34 16.43 -5.12
CA LYS A 104 7.15 17.64 -5.94
C LYS A 104 7.19 17.35 -7.44
N SER A 105 7.95 16.35 -7.88
CA SER A 105 8.07 15.95 -9.29
C SER A 105 6.90 15.09 -9.77
N THR A 106 6.31 14.25 -8.92
CA THR A 106 5.22 13.34 -9.28
C THR A 106 3.83 13.88 -9.00
N ARG A 107 3.71 14.96 -8.21
CA ARG A 107 2.43 15.52 -7.73
C ARG A 107 1.38 15.75 -8.82
N SER A 108 1.81 16.18 -10.01
CA SER A 108 0.88 16.46 -11.13
C SER A 108 0.26 15.18 -11.67
N GLU A 109 1.03 14.10 -11.71
CA GLU A 109 0.55 12.78 -12.12
C GLU A 109 -0.34 12.17 -11.04
N ASP A 110 0.08 12.23 -9.77
CA ASP A 110 -0.64 11.66 -8.63
C ASP A 110 -1.97 12.36 -8.34
N LEU A 111 -2.05 13.69 -8.54
CA LEU A 111 -3.30 14.46 -8.42
C LEU A 111 -4.15 14.46 -9.69
N GLY A 112 -3.58 14.14 -10.84
CA GLY A 112 -4.22 14.16 -12.15
C GLY A 112 -4.45 12.76 -12.70
N GLY A 113 -3.59 12.32 -13.62
CA GLY A 113 -3.77 11.10 -14.41
C GLY A 113 -3.94 9.83 -13.58
N LYS A 114 -3.10 9.60 -12.54
CA LYS A 114 -3.25 8.44 -11.67
C LYS A 114 -4.56 8.49 -10.85
N LYS A 115 -4.87 9.67 -10.27
CA LYS A 115 -6.10 9.85 -9.51
C LYS A 115 -7.33 9.56 -10.35
N SER A 116 -7.39 10.04 -11.62
CA SER A 116 -8.48 9.74 -12.53
C SER A 116 -8.57 8.25 -12.84
N LYS A 117 -7.45 7.58 -13.14
CA LYS A 117 -7.43 6.13 -13.36
C LYS A 117 -7.97 5.36 -12.15
N TYR A 118 -7.55 5.72 -10.94
CA TYR A 118 -8.07 5.08 -9.72
C TYR A 118 -9.56 5.36 -9.50
N GLN A 119 -10.02 6.59 -9.76
CA GLN A 119 -11.41 6.98 -9.58
C GLN A 119 -12.31 6.43 -10.68
N ASP A 120 -11.95 6.65 -11.95
CA ASP A 120 -12.85 6.51 -13.09
C ASP A 120 -12.78 5.12 -13.72
N ASP A 121 -11.57 4.56 -13.83
CA ASP A 121 -11.35 3.28 -14.49
C ASP A 121 -11.42 2.10 -13.51
N LEU A 122 -10.64 2.17 -12.43
CA LEU A 122 -10.53 1.09 -11.44
C LEU A 122 -11.57 1.15 -10.33
N LYS A 123 -12.20 2.33 -10.09
CA LYS A 123 -13.14 2.52 -8.97
C LYS A 123 -12.55 2.10 -7.62
N VAL A 124 -11.27 2.43 -7.40
CA VAL A 124 -10.59 2.17 -6.12
C VAL A 124 -11.30 2.93 -5.01
N ARG A 125 -11.72 2.26 -3.95
CA ARG A 125 -12.56 2.86 -2.92
C ARG A 125 -11.86 3.93 -2.12
N GLU A 126 -10.57 3.74 -1.81
CA GLU A 126 -9.78 4.70 -1.06
C GLU A 126 -8.43 4.94 -1.71
N TYR A 127 -8.09 6.20 -1.90
CA TYR A 127 -6.83 6.65 -2.48
C TYR A 127 -6.12 7.62 -1.55
N PHE A 128 -4.88 7.30 -1.18
CA PHE A 128 -4.07 8.09 -0.26
C PHE A 128 -2.80 8.60 -0.94
N LEU A 129 -2.42 9.81 -0.55
CA LEU A 129 -1.18 10.47 -0.94
C LEU A 129 -0.36 10.78 0.31
N PHE A 130 0.89 10.37 0.33
CA PHE A 130 1.81 10.71 1.38
C PHE A 130 3.03 11.46 0.82
N ASP A 131 3.25 12.69 1.26
CA ASP A 131 4.43 13.49 0.92
C ASP A 131 5.52 13.27 1.95
N LEU A 132 6.44 12.35 1.66
CA LEU A 132 7.52 11.94 2.56
C LEU A 132 8.38 13.11 3.03
N ARG A 133 8.63 14.08 2.16
CA ARG A 133 9.47 15.26 2.46
C ARG A 133 8.69 16.46 2.96
N GLY A 134 7.38 16.50 2.71
CA GLY A 134 6.54 17.67 2.98
C GLY A 134 6.84 18.84 2.06
N ASP A 135 7.29 18.55 0.83
CA ASP A 135 7.73 19.57 -0.12
C ASP A 135 6.59 20.34 -0.75
N TRP A 136 5.40 19.73 -0.84
CA TRP A 136 4.26 20.33 -1.54
C TRP A 136 2.91 20.11 -0.87
N LEU A 137 2.78 19.08 -0.04
CA LEU A 137 1.55 18.76 0.69
C LEU A 137 1.72 19.15 2.17
N PRO A 138 1.19 20.32 2.61
CA PRO A 138 1.45 20.84 3.96
C PRO A 138 1.06 19.88 5.08
N GLU A 139 -0.05 19.17 4.91
CA GLU A 139 -0.53 18.13 5.83
C GLU A 139 0.24 16.80 5.72
N ARG A 140 1.09 16.66 4.70
CA ARG A 140 1.90 15.49 4.37
C ARG A 140 1.13 14.21 4.05
N LEU A 141 -0.12 14.10 4.48
CA LEU A 141 -0.99 12.97 4.23
C LEU A 141 -2.36 13.47 3.79
N ARG A 142 -2.85 12.96 2.67
CA ARG A 142 -4.17 13.24 2.13
C ARG A 142 -4.85 11.97 1.69
N GLY A 143 -6.13 11.81 2.02
CA GLY A 143 -6.93 10.67 1.63
C GLY A 143 -8.18 11.10 0.87
N TYR A 144 -8.62 10.23 -0.02
CA TYR A 144 -9.86 10.36 -0.76
C TYR A 144 -10.65 9.05 -0.65
N ARG A 145 -11.97 9.18 -0.51
CA ARG A 145 -12.90 8.04 -0.55
C ARG A 145 -13.87 8.22 -1.70
N LEU A 146 -14.10 7.14 -2.43
CA LEU A 146 -15.06 7.13 -3.55
C LEU A 146 -16.48 7.14 -2.99
N ALA A 147 -17.21 8.21 -3.33
CA ALA A 147 -18.63 8.38 -3.01
C ALA A 147 -19.41 8.51 -4.32
N GLY A 148 -20.15 7.48 -4.68
CA GLY A 148 -20.66 7.35 -6.06
C GLY A 148 -19.50 7.23 -7.04
N ASP A 149 -19.37 8.20 -7.94
CA ASP A 149 -18.30 8.24 -8.96
C ASP A 149 -17.20 9.28 -8.66
N LEU A 150 -17.23 9.93 -7.51
CA LEU A 150 -16.29 11.01 -7.21
C LEU A 150 -15.50 10.74 -5.92
N TYR A 151 -14.22 11.09 -5.95
CA TYR A 151 -13.39 11.10 -4.76
C TYR A 151 -13.68 12.34 -3.89
N LEU A 152 -14.19 12.09 -2.68
CA LEU A 152 -14.32 13.10 -1.63
C LEU A 152 -13.15 13.03 -0.66
N PRO A 153 -12.63 14.16 -0.17
CA PRO A 153 -11.58 14.19 0.82
C PRO A 153 -11.99 13.47 2.11
N ILE A 154 -11.10 12.67 2.67
CA ILE A 154 -11.26 12.06 4.00
C ILE A 154 -10.86 13.10 5.05
N ALA A 155 -11.76 13.40 5.97
CA ALA A 155 -11.48 14.31 7.07
C ALA A 155 -10.64 13.61 8.15
N ALA A 156 -9.66 14.33 8.71
CA ALA A 156 -8.92 13.84 9.85
C ALA A 156 -9.82 13.74 11.10
N ASN A 157 -9.59 12.71 11.89
CA ASN A 157 -10.24 12.55 13.20
C ASN A 157 -9.60 13.47 14.26
N ALA A 158 -10.09 13.39 15.51
CA ALA A 158 -9.59 14.22 16.62
C ALA A 158 -8.10 14.00 16.95
N ALA A 159 -7.53 12.86 16.53
CA ALA A 159 -6.10 12.57 16.67
C ALA A 159 -5.26 13.04 15.47
N GLY A 160 -5.87 13.75 14.50
CA GLY A 160 -5.21 14.20 13.27
C GLY A 160 -4.92 13.09 12.27
N ARG A 161 -5.58 11.93 12.38
CA ARG A 161 -5.37 10.76 11.53
C ARG A 161 -6.52 10.61 10.53
N LEU A 162 -6.22 10.06 9.36
CA LEU A 162 -7.22 9.79 8.31
C LEU A 162 -7.76 8.37 8.48
N PRO A 163 -9.05 8.18 8.75
CA PRO A 163 -9.64 6.85 8.87
C PRO A 163 -9.80 6.19 7.50
N SER A 164 -9.25 4.97 7.36
CA SER A 164 -9.50 4.08 6.25
C SER A 164 -10.54 3.03 6.65
N GLU A 165 -11.71 3.05 6.00
CA GLU A 165 -12.76 2.06 6.19
C GLU A 165 -12.37 0.72 5.57
N GLU A 166 -11.71 0.75 4.41
CA GLU A 166 -11.31 -0.45 3.68
C GLU A 166 -10.23 -1.24 4.42
N LEU A 167 -9.34 -0.56 5.12
CA LEU A 167 -8.33 -1.22 5.95
C LEU A 167 -8.82 -1.52 7.37
N ALA A 168 -9.87 -0.85 7.86
CA ALA A 168 -10.24 -0.76 9.27
C ALA A 168 -9.06 -0.27 10.14
N LEU A 169 -8.32 0.72 9.63
CA LEU A 169 -7.16 1.35 10.25
C LEU A 169 -7.27 2.88 10.13
N GLU A 170 -6.41 3.57 10.84
CA GLU A 170 -6.20 5.01 10.70
C GLU A 170 -4.77 5.25 10.19
N LEU A 171 -4.61 6.17 9.25
CA LEU A 171 -3.32 6.60 8.72
C LEU A 171 -2.93 7.93 9.37
N GLY A 172 -1.71 8.02 9.86
CA GLY A 172 -1.20 9.24 10.47
C GLY A 172 0.27 9.46 10.16
N VAL A 173 0.74 10.68 10.43
CA VAL A 173 2.15 11.05 10.28
C VAL A 173 2.79 11.13 11.66
N GLN A 174 3.87 10.37 11.88
CA GLN A 174 4.68 10.42 13.09
C GLN A 174 6.11 10.86 12.74
N GLY A 175 6.44 12.08 13.08
CA GLY A 175 7.71 12.69 12.63
C GLY A 175 7.73 12.84 11.10
N ARG A 176 8.56 12.04 10.43
CA ARG A 176 8.66 12.00 8.96
C ARG A 176 7.93 10.81 8.34
N HIS A 177 7.44 9.88 9.15
CA HIS A 177 7.00 8.58 8.71
C HIS A 177 5.49 8.48 8.65
N LEU A 178 4.96 7.79 7.64
CA LEU A 178 3.59 7.32 7.61
C LEU A 178 3.45 6.19 8.64
N ARG A 179 2.38 6.21 9.43
CA ARG A 179 2.09 5.15 10.40
C ARG A 179 0.64 4.71 10.29
N PHE A 180 0.41 3.41 10.47
CA PHE A 180 -0.92 2.82 10.56
C PHE A 180 -1.27 2.54 12.01
N TYR A 181 -2.51 2.83 12.39
CA TYR A 181 -3.01 2.67 13.76
C TYR A 181 -4.31 1.86 13.74
N ARG A 182 -4.53 1.07 14.74
CA ARG A 182 -5.90 0.58 15.01
C ARG A 182 -6.77 1.75 15.42
N PRO A 183 -8.08 1.76 15.09
CA PRO A 183 -8.97 2.84 15.50
C PRO A 183 -8.90 3.10 17.02
N GLY A 184 -8.61 4.34 17.39
CA GLY A 184 -8.49 4.76 18.79
C GLY A 184 -7.23 4.32 19.53
N ALA A 185 -6.31 3.57 18.89
CA ALA A 185 -5.06 3.18 19.54
C ALA A 185 -4.09 4.36 19.64
N ALA A 186 -3.35 4.45 20.74
CA ALA A 186 -2.29 5.46 20.92
C ALA A 186 -1.07 5.12 20.07
N GLU A 187 -0.69 3.84 20.04
CA GLU A 187 0.51 3.34 19.37
C GLU A 187 0.19 2.84 17.96
N PRO A 188 1.11 3.05 16.99
CA PRO A 188 0.98 2.52 15.65
C PRO A 188 1.16 1.00 15.61
N LEU A 189 0.75 0.39 14.50
CA LEU A 189 1.15 -0.98 14.18
C LEU A 189 2.67 -1.04 14.06
N PRO A 190 3.31 -2.03 14.72
CA PRO A 190 4.76 -2.12 14.71
C PRO A 190 5.28 -2.61 13.37
N THR A 191 6.46 -2.14 12.99
CA THR A 191 7.27 -2.70 11.90
C THR A 191 7.83 -4.07 12.27
N ASP A 192 8.37 -4.80 11.29
CA ASP A 192 9.09 -6.06 11.56
C ASP A 192 10.29 -5.83 12.47
N ALA A 193 11.03 -4.75 12.28
CA ALA A 193 12.15 -4.38 13.14
C ALA A 193 11.70 -4.07 14.59
N GLU A 194 10.61 -3.33 14.76
CA GLU A 194 10.04 -3.03 16.08
C GLU A 194 9.52 -4.30 16.77
N ARG A 195 8.90 -5.24 16.00
CA ARG A 195 8.49 -6.55 16.52
C ARG A 195 9.67 -7.40 16.96
N ALA A 196 10.72 -7.45 16.13
CA ALA A 196 11.94 -8.19 16.45
C ALA A 196 12.62 -7.63 17.71
N ALA A 197 12.79 -6.31 17.80
CA ALA A 197 13.37 -5.66 18.96
C ALA A 197 12.57 -5.92 20.25
N THR A 198 11.23 -5.90 20.17
CA THR A 198 10.36 -6.20 21.29
C THR A 198 10.51 -7.67 21.75
N ALA A 199 10.57 -8.59 20.79
CA ALA A 199 10.75 -10.02 21.08
C ALA A 199 12.13 -10.29 21.71
N GLU A 200 13.20 -9.66 21.20
CA GLU A 200 14.55 -9.78 21.76
C GLU A 200 14.63 -9.25 23.20
N ALA A 201 14.02 -8.09 23.46
CA ALA A 201 13.96 -7.52 24.80
C ALA A 201 13.20 -8.44 25.78
N GLU A 202 12.10 -9.04 25.34
CA GLU A 202 11.35 -9.99 26.16
C GLU A 202 12.15 -11.27 26.43
N VAL A 203 12.84 -11.81 25.44
CA VAL A 203 13.75 -12.97 25.64
C VAL A 203 14.86 -12.63 26.65
N ALA A 204 15.48 -11.46 26.55
CA ALA A 204 16.51 -11.02 27.50
C ALA A 204 15.93 -10.90 28.93
N ARG A 205 14.75 -10.32 29.07
CA ARG A 205 14.04 -10.20 30.35
C ARG A 205 13.76 -11.56 30.99
N LEU A 206 13.21 -12.50 30.22
CA LEU A 206 12.90 -13.85 30.69
C LEU A 206 14.16 -14.65 31.09
N ARG A 207 15.27 -14.49 30.32
CA ARG A 207 16.56 -15.10 30.68
C ARG A 207 17.09 -14.59 32.02
N ALA A 208 17.08 -13.27 32.21
CA ALA A 208 17.51 -12.67 33.47
C ALA A 208 16.66 -13.14 34.67
N GLU A 209 15.36 -13.29 34.47
CA GLU A 209 14.47 -13.80 35.53
C GLU A 209 14.74 -15.26 35.84
N ILE A 210 14.99 -16.11 34.83
CA ILE A 210 15.38 -17.52 35.05
C ILE A 210 16.70 -17.61 35.85
N GLU A 211 17.70 -16.80 35.50
CA GLU A 211 18.97 -16.77 36.22
C GLU A 211 18.79 -16.34 37.69
N ARG A 212 17.97 -15.32 37.93
CA ARG A 212 17.62 -14.86 39.28
C ARG A 212 16.97 -15.97 40.10
N LEU A 213 16.04 -16.72 39.49
CA LEU A 213 15.36 -17.83 40.18
C LEU A 213 16.28 -19.02 40.43
N ARG A 214 17.28 -19.25 39.58
CA ARG A 214 18.29 -20.33 39.77
C ARG A 214 19.37 -19.97 40.78
N GLY A 215 19.76 -18.69 40.86
CA GLY A 215 20.79 -18.20 41.79
C GLY A 215 20.29 -17.94 43.21
N GLY A 216 18.99 -17.98 43.46
CA GLY A 216 18.37 -17.76 44.74
C GLY A 216 18.16 -19.03 45.62
N LYS A 217 18.93 -20.08 45.33
CA LYS A 217 18.99 -21.28 46.18
C LYS A 217 20.24 -21.32 47.02
#